data_7698653589f560bbd572b452788a79bd
#
_entry.id   7698653589f560bbd572b452788a79bd
#
_cell.length_a   1.000
_cell.length_b   1.000
_cell.length_c   1.000
_cell.angle_alpha   90.00
_cell.angle_beta   90.00
_cell.angle_gamma   90.00
#
_symmetry.space_group_name_H-M   'P 1'
#
loop_
_entity.id
_entity.type
_entity.pdbx_description
1 polymer ?
#
loop_
_entity_poly.entity_id
_entity_poly.type
_entity_poly.pdbx_seq_one_letter_code
_entity_poly.pdbx_strand_id
1 'polypeptide(L)'
;AGVAAATGFRGMLGITSAQWAAGMTGFVNGAQVGLASGMASGFIQNTGNSLLEGADFGGALESGIMGAIMGGASGGLMGGISGGISARIQGKDFWTGAEKAISNRDLIQQAADMAYKEIPGEGPVVGTKRHEFATKYLEEYQDIHGDRGLEFKVYFENRLTNERGIVDVLDKQNQMIYDFKFGYPNKTPEMLNNTLQMQKYRNHFKWPSEIIKPQIKY
;
A
#
# COMPACT_ATOMS: atom_id res chain seq x y z
N ALA A 1 -6.00 -34.59 -11.93
CA ALA A 1 -4.59 -34.69 -12.38
C ALA A 1 -3.90 -33.31 -12.40
N GLY A 2 -4.48 -32.28 -12.99
CA GLY A 2 -3.88 -30.94 -13.12
C GLY A 2 -3.51 -30.27 -11.79
N VAL A 3 -4.33 -30.38 -10.76
CA VAL A 3 -4.07 -29.79 -9.43
C VAL A 3 -2.88 -30.43 -8.73
N ALA A 4 -2.73 -31.74 -8.83
CA ALA A 4 -1.59 -32.45 -8.21
C ALA A 4 -0.25 -32.08 -8.89
N ALA A 5 -0.24 -31.97 -10.22
CA ALA A 5 0.94 -31.54 -10.98
C ALA A 5 1.32 -30.08 -10.65
N ALA A 6 0.34 -29.19 -10.60
CA ALA A 6 0.56 -27.78 -10.21
C ALA A 6 1.12 -27.65 -8.78
N THR A 7 0.73 -28.53 -7.85
CA THR A 7 1.25 -28.56 -6.49
C THR A 7 2.73 -28.99 -6.45
N GLY A 8 3.12 -29.98 -7.27
CA GLY A 8 4.50 -30.41 -7.41
C GLY A 8 5.41 -29.32 -7.98
N PHE A 9 4.99 -28.67 -9.06
CA PHE A 9 5.73 -27.55 -9.67
C PHE A 9 5.83 -26.34 -8.73
N ARG A 10 4.79 -26.06 -7.95
CA ARG A 10 4.80 -25.03 -6.93
C ARG A 10 5.92 -25.23 -5.91
N GLY A 11 6.06 -26.47 -5.40
CA GLY A 11 7.13 -26.83 -4.47
C GLY A 11 8.51 -26.65 -5.07
N MET A 12 8.69 -27.01 -6.32
CA MET A 12 9.95 -26.89 -7.06
C MET A 12 10.34 -25.42 -7.29
N LEU A 13 9.38 -24.51 -7.44
CA LEU A 13 9.60 -23.07 -7.60
C LEU A 13 9.65 -22.31 -6.26
N GLY A 14 9.56 -23.00 -5.12
CA GLY A 14 9.61 -22.39 -3.79
C GLY A 14 8.37 -21.54 -3.43
N ILE A 15 7.26 -21.72 -4.14
CA ILE A 15 6.03 -20.95 -3.89
C ILE A 15 5.31 -21.49 -2.64
N THR A 16 5.17 -20.66 -1.62
CA THR A 16 4.50 -21.03 -0.38
C THR A 16 2.97 -21.14 -0.55
N SER A 17 2.31 -21.84 0.37
CA SER A 17 0.85 -21.94 0.38
C SER A 17 0.16 -20.58 0.53
N ALA A 18 0.75 -19.68 1.32
CA ALA A 18 0.27 -18.32 1.48
C ALA A 18 0.43 -17.51 0.19
N GLN A 19 1.55 -17.63 -0.49
CA GLN A 19 1.77 -17.02 -1.81
C GLN A 19 0.81 -17.58 -2.87
N TRP A 20 0.52 -18.86 -2.83
CA TRP A 20 -0.47 -19.47 -3.73
C TRP A 20 -1.90 -19.00 -3.41
N ALA A 21 -2.27 -18.89 -2.15
CA ALA A 21 -3.58 -18.40 -1.72
C ALA A 21 -3.74 -16.88 -1.95
N ALA A 22 -2.66 -16.11 -1.71
CA ALA A 22 -2.57 -14.69 -2.04
C ALA A 22 -2.26 -14.44 -3.53
N GLY A 23 -1.93 -15.47 -4.25
CA GLY A 23 -1.20 -15.48 -5.51
C GLY A 23 -1.92 -14.95 -6.75
N MET A 24 -3.04 -14.28 -6.55
CA MET A 24 -3.73 -13.57 -7.63
C MET A 24 -3.53 -12.04 -7.57
N THR A 25 -2.76 -11.56 -6.58
CA THR A 25 -2.53 -10.13 -6.42
C THR A 25 -1.07 -9.78 -6.67
N GLY A 26 -0.84 -8.89 -7.64
CA GLY A 26 0.46 -8.45 -8.09
C GLY A 26 1.02 -9.24 -9.27
N PHE A 27 1.75 -8.53 -10.14
CA PHE A 27 2.33 -9.11 -11.35
C PHE A 27 3.30 -10.26 -11.04
N VAL A 28 4.19 -10.07 -10.07
CA VAL A 28 5.21 -11.08 -9.71
C VAL A 28 4.56 -12.36 -9.19
N ASN A 29 3.61 -12.23 -8.27
CA ASN A 29 2.90 -13.38 -7.71
C ASN A 29 2.04 -14.09 -8.76
N GLY A 30 1.30 -13.33 -9.58
CA GLY A 30 0.51 -13.86 -10.66
C GLY A 30 1.36 -14.56 -11.74
N ALA A 31 2.52 -14.01 -12.07
CA ALA A 31 3.47 -14.61 -12.99
C ALA A 31 4.03 -15.94 -12.47
N GLN A 32 4.38 -16.05 -11.19
CA GLN A 32 4.85 -17.29 -10.57
C GLN A 32 3.77 -18.38 -10.59
N VAL A 33 2.54 -18.02 -10.22
CA VAL A 33 1.40 -18.96 -10.25
C VAL A 33 1.07 -19.38 -11.69
N GLY A 34 1.05 -18.43 -12.61
CA GLY A 34 0.80 -18.70 -14.04
C GLY A 34 1.89 -19.55 -14.67
N LEU A 35 3.15 -19.30 -14.35
CA LEU A 35 4.28 -20.12 -14.80
C LEU A 35 4.15 -21.57 -14.30
N ALA A 36 3.91 -21.77 -13.01
CA ALA A 36 3.73 -23.11 -12.43
C ALA A 36 2.54 -23.86 -13.07
N SER A 37 1.40 -23.17 -13.23
CA SER A 37 0.20 -23.76 -13.84
C SER A 37 0.39 -24.04 -15.33
N GLY A 38 1.02 -23.12 -16.06
CA GLY A 38 1.31 -23.26 -17.49
C GLY A 38 2.29 -24.39 -17.77
N MET A 39 3.35 -24.53 -16.99
CA MET A 39 4.29 -25.64 -17.10
C MET A 39 3.59 -26.98 -16.86
N ALA A 40 2.79 -27.10 -15.80
CA ALA A 40 2.08 -28.34 -15.50
C ALA A 40 1.08 -28.71 -16.62
N SER A 41 0.31 -27.72 -17.08
CA SER A 41 -0.67 -27.96 -18.16
C SER A 41 0.01 -28.30 -19.48
N GLY A 42 1.05 -27.55 -19.86
CA GLY A 42 1.79 -27.77 -21.10
C GLY A 42 2.47 -29.14 -21.12
N PHE A 43 3.07 -29.57 -20.00
CA PHE A 43 3.66 -30.90 -19.88
C PHE A 43 2.61 -31.99 -20.09
N ILE A 44 1.50 -31.97 -19.36
CA ILE A 44 0.47 -32.99 -19.41
C ILE A 44 -0.16 -33.08 -20.82
N GLN A 45 -0.48 -31.93 -21.41
CA GLN A 45 -1.13 -31.89 -22.72
C GLN A 45 -0.20 -32.43 -23.82
N ASN A 46 1.04 -31.98 -23.85
CA ASN A 46 1.97 -32.39 -24.91
C ASN A 46 2.43 -33.84 -24.76
N THR A 47 2.70 -34.32 -23.55
CA THR A 47 3.00 -35.72 -23.30
C THR A 47 1.78 -36.61 -23.70
N GLY A 48 0.57 -36.24 -23.29
CA GLY A 48 -0.64 -36.96 -23.58
C GLY A 48 -0.94 -37.04 -25.09
N ASN A 49 -0.84 -35.93 -25.80
CA ASN A 49 -1.05 -35.88 -27.25
C ASN A 49 0.00 -36.71 -27.98
N SER A 50 1.28 -36.59 -27.64
CA SER A 50 2.33 -37.42 -28.29
C SER A 50 2.13 -38.90 -28.09
N LEU A 51 1.69 -39.36 -26.93
CA LEU A 51 1.35 -40.78 -26.68
C LEU A 51 0.13 -41.23 -27.51
N LEU A 52 -0.89 -40.36 -27.63
CA LEU A 52 -2.06 -40.64 -28.47
C LEU A 52 -1.73 -40.70 -29.97
N GLU A 53 -0.75 -39.92 -30.41
CA GLU A 53 -0.22 -39.92 -31.77
C GLU A 53 0.76 -41.09 -32.06
N GLY A 54 1.01 -41.92 -31.05
CA GLY A 54 1.82 -43.15 -31.22
C GLY A 54 3.32 -42.94 -31.01
N ALA A 55 3.75 -41.83 -30.38
CA ALA A 55 5.14 -41.65 -29.97
C ALA A 55 5.50 -42.65 -28.89
N ASP A 56 6.78 -43.07 -28.89
CA ASP A 56 7.33 -43.81 -27.76
C ASP A 56 7.44 -42.95 -26.49
N PHE A 57 7.68 -43.58 -25.36
CA PHE A 57 7.72 -42.87 -24.08
C PHE A 57 8.82 -41.78 -24.06
N GLY A 58 9.95 -41.99 -24.72
CA GLY A 58 11.02 -40.98 -24.80
C GLY A 58 10.60 -39.73 -25.58
N GLY A 59 10.02 -39.91 -26.77
CA GLY A 59 9.49 -38.83 -27.60
C GLY A 59 8.31 -38.08 -26.93
N ALA A 60 7.43 -38.82 -26.23
CA ALA A 60 6.36 -38.20 -25.47
C ALA A 60 6.88 -37.35 -24.28
N LEU A 61 7.92 -37.80 -23.61
CA LEU A 61 8.56 -37.05 -22.51
C LEU A 61 9.23 -35.76 -23.03
N GLU A 62 9.94 -35.83 -24.15
CA GLU A 62 10.54 -34.66 -24.80
C GLU A 62 9.49 -33.63 -25.20
N SER A 63 8.41 -34.05 -25.81
CA SER A 63 7.26 -33.21 -26.15
C SER A 63 6.61 -32.58 -24.93
N GLY A 64 6.55 -33.31 -23.80
CA GLY A 64 6.06 -32.81 -22.53
C GLY A 64 6.95 -31.72 -21.96
N ILE A 65 8.26 -31.87 -22.00
CA ILE A 65 9.24 -30.87 -21.55
C ILE A 65 9.10 -29.59 -22.39
N MET A 66 9.01 -29.72 -23.71
CA MET A 66 8.83 -28.55 -24.59
C MET A 66 7.48 -27.86 -24.31
N GLY A 67 6.40 -28.63 -24.12
CA GLY A 67 5.11 -28.11 -23.71
C GLY A 67 5.13 -27.39 -22.37
N ALA A 68 5.88 -27.89 -21.39
CA ALA A 68 6.06 -27.22 -20.10
C ALA A 68 6.76 -25.87 -20.26
N ILE A 69 7.82 -25.78 -21.06
CA ILE A 69 8.55 -24.53 -21.31
C ILE A 69 7.63 -23.49 -21.95
N MET A 70 6.93 -23.86 -23.02
CA MET A 70 6.01 -22.95 -23.74
C MET A 70 4.81 -22.56 -22.89
N GLY A 71 4.18 -23.54 -22.22
CA GLY A 71 3.05 -23.32 -21.32
C GLY A 71 3.43 -22.45 -20.13
N GLY A 72 4.62 -22.67 -19.54
CA GLY A 72 5.13 -21.84 -18.45
C GLY A 72 5.35 -20.39 -18.86
N ALA A 73 6.00 -20.14 -19.99
CA ALA A 73 6.24 -18.78 -20.48
C ALA A 73 4.94 -18.02 -20.73
N SER A 74 3.96 -18.60 -21.43
CA SER A 74 2.67 -17.97 -21.68
C SER A 74 1.83 -17.84 -20.41
N GLY A 75 1.80 -18.89 -19.58
CA GLY A 75 1.09 -18.86 -18.30
C GLY A 75 1.64 -17.82 -17.33
N GLY A 76 2.97 -17.70 -17.26
CA GLY A 76 3.64 -16.69 -16.44
C GLY A 76 3.27 -15.27 -16.85
N LEU A 77 3.31 -14.96 -18.13
CA LEU A 77 2.96 -13.64 -18.64
C LEU A 77 1.48 -13.30 -18.39
N MET A 78 0.57 -14.21 -18.76
CA MET A 78 -0.87 -13.99 -18.57
C MET A 78 -1.24 -13.94 -17.08
N GLY A 79 -0.65 -14.80 -16.25
CA GLY A 79 -0.85 -14.79 -14.81
C GLY A 79 -0.33 -13.50 -14.17
N GLY A 80 0.82 -13.00 -14.62
CA GLY A 80 1.38 -11.73 -14.16
C GLY A 80 0.47 -10.54 -14.48
N ILE A 81 0.03 -10.43 -15.72
CA ILE A 81 -0.89 -9.36 -16.17
C ILE A 81 -2.19 -9.41 -15.36
N SER A 82 -2.81 -10.60 -15.25
CA SER A 82 -4.05 -10.79 -14.49
C SER A 82 -3.88 -10.45 -13.02
N GLY A 83 -2.78 -10.91 -12.39
CA GLY A 83 -2.46 -10.62 -10.99
C GLY A 83 -2.20 -9.13 -10.75
N GLY A 84 -1.48 -8.46 -11.65
CA GLY A 84 -1.22 -7.03 -11.58
C GLY A 84 -2.51 -6.20 -11.73
N ILE A 85 -3.38 -6.54 -12.68
CA ILE A 85 -4.68 -5.88 -12.84
C ILE A 85 -5.54 -6.09 -11.59
N SER A 86 -5.61 -7.31 -11.06
CA SER A 86 -6.32 -7.61 -9.81
C SER A 86 -5.80 -6.78 -8.63
N ALA A 87 -4.49 -6.66 -8.49
CA ALA A 87 -3.88 -5.82 -7.46
C ALA A 87 -4.31 -4.36 -7.61
N ARG A 88 -4.25 -3.83 -8.84
CA ARG A 88 -4.62 -2.44 -9.12
C ARG A 88 -6.10 -2.14 -8.82
N ILE A 89 -7.00 -3.06 -9.15
CA ILE A 89 -8.44 -2.96 -8.81
C ILE A 89 -8.64 -2.92 -7.29
N GLN A 90 -7.83 -3.66 -6.53
CA GLN A 90 -7.84 -3.68 -5.07
C GLN A 90 -7.07 -2.53 -4.41
N GLY A 91 -6.56 -1.57 -5.18
CA GLY A 91 -5.76 -0.45 -4.67
C GLY A 91 -4.35 -0.84 -4.21
N LYS A 92 -3.88 -2.03 -4.59
CA LYS A 92 -2.57 -2.58 -4.26
C LYS A 92 -1.54 -2.25 -5.33
N ASP A 93 -0.26 -2.45 -5.00
CA ASP A 93 0.83 -2.30 -5.94
C ASP A 93 0.72 -3.33 -7.08
N PHE A 94 0.80 -2.86 -8.32
CA PHE A 94 0.64 -3.69 -9.51
C PHE A 94 1.65 -4.84 -9.57
N TRP A 95 2.90 -4.57 -9.19
CA TRP A 95 3.99 -5.52 -9.34
C TRP A 95 4.04 -6.55 -8.22
N THR A 96 3.91 -6.11 -6.99
CA THR A 96 4.10 -6.95 -5.80
C THR A 96 2.79 -7.47 -5.22
N GLY A 97 1.65 -6.84 -5.52
CA GLY A 97 0.37 -7.12 -4.88
C GLY A 97 0.31 -6.69 -3.41
N ALA A 98 1.35 -6.05 -2.92
CA ALA A 98 1.35 -5.49 -1.58
C ALA A 98 0.36 -4.31 -1.50
N GLU A 99 -0.14 -4.04 -0.31
CA GLU A 99 -0.87 -2.80 -0.09
C GLU A 99 0.05 -1.63 -0.45
N LYS A 100 -0.47 -0.69 -1.23
CA LYS A 100 0.29 0.48 -1.64
C LYS A 100 0.67 1.21 -0.37
N ALA A 101 1.97 1.29 -0.09
CA ALA A 101 2.44 1.98 1.10
C ALA A 101 1.91 3.43 1.07
N ILE A 102 0.94 3.71 1.93
CA ILE A 102 0.42 5.08 2.09
C ILE A 102 1.55 5.97 2.61
N SER A 103 1.77 7.13 1.99
CA SER A 103 2.75 8.07 2.53
C SER A 103 2.29 8.62 3.88
N ASN A 104 3.22 9.11 4.72
CA ASN A 104 2.85 9.77 5.97
C ASN A 104 1.91 10.95 5.73
N ARG A 105 2.18 11.73 4.68
CA ARG A 105 1.32 12.87 4.30
C ARG A 105 -0.11 12.42 3.95
N ASP A 106 -0.27 11.36 3.17
CA ASP A 106 -1.60 10.87 2.77
C ASP A 106 -2.33 10.22 3.95
N LEU A 107 -1.62 9.54 4.84
CA LEU A 107 -2.17 9.00 6.07
C LEU A 107 -2.70 10.12 7.00
N ILE A 108 -1.94 11.21 7.14
CA ILE A 108 -2.33 12.38 7.93
C ILE A 108 -3.56 13.07 7.29
N GLN A 109 -3.60 13.16 5.94
CA GLN A 109 -4.77 13.65 5.23
C GLN A 109 -6.00 12.77 5.47
N GLN A 110 -5.83 11.45 5.40
CA GLN A 110 -6.91 10.50 5.69
C GLN A 110 -7.44 10.65 7.12
N ALA A 111 -6.55 10.84 8.11
CA ALA A 111 -6.96 11.08 9.49
C ALA A 111 -7.82 12.35 9.63
N ALA A 112 -7.45 13.43 8.90
CA ALA A 112 -8.24 14.67 8.89
C ALA A 112 -9.61 14.48 8.24
N ASP A 113 -9.67 13.77 7.12
CA ASP A 113 -10.91 13.48 6.40
C ASP A 113 -11.86 12.63 7.24
N MET A 114 -11.34 11.60 7.91
CA MET A 114 -12.10 10.75 8.83
C MET A 114 -12.59 11.53 10.05
N ALA A 115 -11.75 12.36 10.67
CA ALA A 115 -12.15 13.19 11.80
C ALA A 115 -13.28 14.15 11.45
N TYR A 116 -13.26 14.70 10.25
CA TYR A 116 -14.32 15.60 9.79
C TYR A 116 -15.63 14.85 9.52
N LYS A 117 -15.55 13.65 8.96
CA LYS A 117 -16.71 12.80 8.65
C LYS A 117 -17.39 12.27 9.92
N GLU A 118 -16.59 11.76 10.85
CA GLU A 118 -17.09 11.09 12.07
C GLU A 118 -17.56 12.08 13.15
N ILE A 119 -17.06 13.32 13.11
CA ILE A 119 -17.42 14.36 14.07
C ILE A 119 -18.10 15.52 13.33
N PRO A 120 -19.41 15.44 13.12
CA PRO A 120 -20.18 16.50 12.44
C PRO A 120 -20.31 17.74 13.30
N GLY A 121 -20.65 18.87 12.66
CA GLY A 121 -20.90 20.15 13.31
C GLY A 121 -19.78 21.17 13.11
N GLU A 122 -19.88 22.31 13.76
CA GLU A 122 -18.97 23.44 13.65
C GLU A 122 -18.64 24.02 15.03
N GLY A 123 -17.60 24.87 15.07
CA GLY A 123 -17.20 25.61 16.25
C GLY A 123 -15.97 25.03 16.95
N PRO A 124 -15.44 25.77 17.96
CA PRO A 124 -14.16 25.45 18.59
C PRO A 124 -14.14 24.07 19.26
N VAL A 125 -15.22 23.69 19.93
CA VAL A 125 -15.32 22.40 20.64
C VAL A 125 -15.27 21.23 19.64
N VAL A 126 -15.96 21.37 18.51
CA VAL A 126 -15.94 20.37 17.44
C VAL A 126 -14.55 20.29 16.82
N GLY A 127 -13.91 21.44 16.59
CA GLY A 127 -12.52 21.49 16.14
C GLY A 127 -11.58 20.71 17.05
N THR A 128 -11.64 20.94 18.37
CA THR A 128 -10.84 20.21 19.35
C THR A 128 -11.07 18.70 19.28
N LYS A 129 -12.31 18.25 19.24
CA LYS A 129 -12.65 16.82 19.12
C LYS A 129 -12.08 16.19 17.82
N ARG A 130 -12.11 16.95 16.71
CA ARG A 130 -11.51 16.48 15.45
C ARG A 130 -10.00 16.34 15.54
N HIS A 131 -9.30 17.25 16.20
CA HIS A 131 -7.86 17.11 16.47
C HIS A 131 -7.57 15.86 17.30
N GLU A 132 -8.34 15.61 18.36
CA GLU A 132 -8.20 14.42 19.21
C GLU A 132 -8.45 13.13 18.41
N PHE A 133 -9.51 13.10 17.61
CA PHE A 133 -9.82 11.95 16.76
C PHE A 133 -8.71 11.67 15.75
N ALA A 134 -8.24 12.70 15.02
CA ALA A 134 -7.18 12.54 14.02
C ALA A 134 -5.88 12.04 14.67
N THR A 135 -5.51 12.57 15.83
CA THR A 135 -4.36 12.11 16.60
C THR A 135 -4.50 10.63 16.96
N LYS A 136 -5.63 10.25 17.58
CA LYS A 136 -5.88 8.87 18.00
C LYS A 136 -5.89 7.90 16.83
N TYR A 137 -6.48 8.28 15.70
CA TYR A 137 -6.46 7.48 14.47
C TYR A 137 -5.02 7.18 14.01
N LEU A 138 -4.13 8.17 14.05
CA LEU A 138 -2.73 8.01 13.65
C LEU A 138 -1.93 7.18 14.66
N GLU A 139 -2.19 7.34 15.95
CA GLU A 139 -1.60 6.51 17.01
C GLU A 139 -1.98 5.04 16.84
N GLU A 140 -3.28 4.74 16.72
CA GLU A 140 -3.79 3.39 16.47
C GLU A 140 -3.24 2.78 15.17
N TYR A 141 -3.08 3.60 14.13
CA TYR A 141 -2.48 3.13 12.87
C TYR A 141 -1.02 2.71 13.08
N GLN A 142 -0.21 3.49 13.82
CA GLN A 142 1.18 3.11 14.11
C GLN A 142 1.27 1.89 15.01
N ASP A 143 0.37 1.73 15.98
CA ASP A 143 0.30 0.54 16.84
C ASP A 143 0.06 -0.75 16.06
N ILE A 144 -0.77 -0.69 15.02
CA ILE A 144 -1.14 -1.85 14.18
C ILE A 144 -0.10 -2.12 13.10
N HIS A 145 0.41 -1.07 12.42
CA HIS A 145 1.23 -1.18 11.20
C HIS A 145 2.72 -0.89 11.43
N GLY A 146 3.11 -0.56 12.65
CA GLY A 146 4.48 -0.20 13.04
C GLY A 146 4.74 1.31 13.01
N ASP A 147 5.80 1.69 13.73
CA ASP A 147 6.23 3.08 13.88
C ASP A 147 6.60 3.70 12.52
N ARG A 148 6.03 4.84 12.24
CA ARG A 148 6.24 5.63 11.02
C ARG A 148 7.02 6.92 11.27
N GLY A 149 7.56 7.08 12.47
CA GLY A 149 8.27 8.29 12.88
C GLY A 149 7.36 9.51 13.05
N LEU A 150 6.05 9.29 13.31
CA LEU A 150 5.11 10.36 13.60
C LEU A 150 5.02 10.59 15.12
N GLU A 151 5.21 11.81 15.54
CA GLU A 151 4.95 12.26 16.92
C GLU A 151 3.78 13.24 16.94
N PHE A 152 3.00 13.21 18.01
CA PHE A 152 1.75 13.95 18.12
C PHE A 152 1.76 14.89 19.29
N LYS A 153 1.09 16.05 19.14
CA LYS A 153 0.94 17.08 20.20
C LYS A 153 2.28 17.47 20.83
N VAL A 154 3.29 17.64 19.97
CA VAL A 154 4.65 17.93 20.40
C VAL A 154 4.73 19.38 20.92
N TYR A 155 4.92 19.52 22.23
CA TYR A 155 5.17 20.83 22.84
C TYR A 155 6.59 21.29 22.57
N PHE A 156 6.77 22.57 22.28
CA PHE A 156 8.07 23.21 22.23
C PHE A 156 8.07 24.57 22.93
N GLU A 157 9.20 24.94 23.45
CA GLU A 157 9.47 26.26 24.05
C GLU A 157 10.86 26.74 23.66
N ASN A 158 10.94 27.95 23.14
CA ASN A 158 12.19 28.65 22.90
C ASN A 158 12.31 29.79 23.91
N ARG A 159 13.11 29.59 24.97
CA ARG A 159 13.28 30.57 26.06
C ARG A 159 13.95 31.86 25.61
N LEU A 160 14.73 31.84 24.52
CA LEU A 160 15.42 33.03 24.01
C LEU A 160 14.45 33.98 23.29
N THR A 161 13.49 33.43 22.55
CA THR A 161 12.51 34.22 21.80
C THR A 161 11.14 34.28 22.50
N ASN A 162 10.99 33.61 23.64
CA ASN A 162 9.72 33.44 24.35
C ASN A 162 8.61 32.85 23.46
N GLU A 163 9.00 32.06 22.47
CA GLU A 163 8.07 31.37 21.57
C GLU A 163 7.75 29.99 22.12
N ARG A 164 6.47 29.67 22.15
CA ARG A 164 5.97 28.33 22.55
C ARG A 164 4.80 27.91 21.69
N GLY A 165 4.56 26.62 21.65
CA GLY A 165 3.42 26.05 20.90
C GLY A 165 3.33 24.54 21.02
N ILE A 166 2.29 24.01 20.40
CA ILE A 166 2.07 22.58 20.26
C ILE A 166 1.90 22.30 18.78
N VAL A 167 2.70 21.40 18.25
CA VAL A 167 2.59 20.89 16.87
C VAL A 167 1.64 19.70 16.87
N ASP A 168 0.69 19.67 15.96
CA ASP A 168 -0.27 18.55 15.87
C ASP A 168 0.43 17.25 15.48
N VAL A 169 1.21 17.26 14.41
CA VAL A 169 1.97 16.10 13.93
C VAL A 169 3.38 16.51 13.48
N LEU A 170 4.37 15.86 14.02
CA LEU A 170 5.77 15.97 13.64
C LEU A 170 6.21 14.69 12.96
N ASP A 171 6.52 14.76 11.66
CA ASP A 171 7.03 13.65 10.86
C ASP A 171 8.57 13.69 10.88
N LYS A 172 9.17 12.88 11.75
CA LYS A 172 10.62 12.79 11.89
C LYS A 172 11.30 12.14 10.70
N GLN A 173 10.60 11.20 10.05
CA GLN A 173 11.16 10.47 8.92
C GLN A 173 11.36 11.40 7.71
N ASN A 174 10.38 12.29 7.45
CA ASN A 174 10.41 13.21 6.33
C ASN A 174 10.81 14.64 6.72
N GLN A 175 11.08 14.89 8.01
CA GLN A 175 11.41 16.22 8.56
C GLN A 175 10.35 17.27 8.19
N MET A 176 9.07 16.92 8.40
CA MET A 176 7.92 17.76 8.09
C MET A 176 7.07 18.04 9.33
N ILE A 177 6.42 19.19 9.34
CA ILE A 177 5.47 19.63 10.37
C ILE A 177 4.10 19.70 9.73
N TYR A 178 3.11 19.03 10.32
CA TYR A 178 1.72 19.12 9.88
C TYR A 178 0.84 19.69 10.99
N ASP A 179 -0.10 20.55 10.58
CA ASP A 179 -1.05 21.18 11.48
C ASP A 179 -2.47 21.07 10.92
N PHE A 180 -3.38 20.50 11.69
CA PHE A 180 -4.78 20.32 11.30
C PHE A 180 -5.56 21.62 11.39
N LYS A 181 -6.35 21.94 10.38
CA LYS A 181 -7.22 23.12 10.35
C LYS A 181 -8.63 22.75 9.93
N PHE A 182 -9.47 22.47 10.92
CA PHE A 182 -10.88 22.06 10.73
C PHE A 182 -11.87 23.22 10.62
N GLY A 183 -11.49 24.42 11.01
CA GLY A 183 -12.42 25.53 11.24
C GLY A 183 -12.25 26.77 10.35
N TYR A 184 -11.61 26.67 9.19
CA TYR A 184 -11.31 27.82 8.34
C TYR A 184 -11.77 27.61 6.89
N PRO A 185 -13.10 27.59 6.62
CA PRO A 185 -13.62 27.24 5.28
C PRO A 185 -13.13 28.20 4.19
N ASN A 186 -12.98 29.48 4.51
CA ASN A 186 -12.64 30.54 3.55
C ASN A 186 -11.13 30.84 3.43
N LYS A 187 -10.26 30.07 4.09
CA LYS A 187 -8.81 30.27 4.01
C LYS A 187 -8.17 29.09 3.29
N THR A 188 -7.27 29.39 2.36
CA THR A 188 -6.49 28.35 1.68
C THR A 188 -5.41 27.78 2.61
N PRO A 189 -4.90 26.56 2.35
CA PRO A 189 -3.77 26.01 3.10
C PRO A 189 -2.55 26.94 3.09
N GLU A 190 -2.25 27.59 1.97
CA GLU A 190 -1.14 28.52 1.83
C GLU A 190 -1.29 29.75 2.73
N MET A 191 -2.50 30.33 2.81
CA MET A 191 -2.79 31.47 3.71
C MET A 191 -2.58 31.06 5.18
N LEU A 192 -3.04 29.86 5.54
CA LEU A 192 -2.90 29.34 6.91
C LEU A 192 -1.46 28.98 7.23
N ASN A 193 -0.71 28.47 6.26
CA ASN A 193 0.71 28.12 6.43
C ASN A 193 1.62 29.36 6.62
N ASN A 194 1.15 30.54 6.24
CA ASN A 194 1.85 31.82 6.45
C ASN A 194 1.50 32.52 7.78
N THR A 195 0.76 31.86 8.67
CA THR A 195 0.44 32.43 10.00
C THR A 195 1.67 32.47 10.91
N LEU A 196 1.61 33.35 11.92
CA LEU A 196 2.65 33.43 12.94
C LEU A 196 2.89 32.10 13.67
N GLN A 197 1.84 31.30 13.88
CA GLN A 197 1.93 29.97 14.45
C GLN A 197 2.86 29.07 13.63
N MET A 198 2.62 28.98 12.33
CA MET A 198 3.41 28.14 11.44
C MET A 198 4.85 28.66 11.27
N GLN A 199 5.04 29.97 11.31
CA GLN A 199 6.39 30.55 11.30
C GLN A 199 7.18 30.16 12.55
N LYS A 200 6.55 30.20 13.73
CA LYS A 200 7.20 29.74 14.99
C LYS A 200 7.61 28.27 14.91
N TYR A 201 6.77 27.41 14.37
CA TYR A 201 7.10 25.99 14.18
C TYR A 201 8.32 25.83 13.30
N ARG A 202 8.34 26.45 12.11
CA ARG A 202 9.48 26.39 11.19
C ARG A 202 10.75 26.98 11.80
N ASN A 203 10.64 28.06 12.56
CA ASN A 203 11.79 28.69 13.22
C ASN A 203 12.39 27.79 14.30
N HIS A 204 11.57 27.06 15.04
CA HIS A 204 12.01 26.16 16.09
C HIS A 204 12.63 24.87 15.56
N PHE A 205 11.90 24.14 14.72
CA PHE A 205 12.31 22.82 14.23
C PHE A 205 13.25 22.88 13.02
N LYS A 206 13.31 24.01 12.32
CA LYS A 206 14.04 24.21 11.05
C LYS A 206 13.54 23.28 9.93
N TRP A 207 12.30 22.82 10.02
CA TRP A 207 11.63 21.96 9.04
C TRP A 207 10.53 22.71 8.32
N PRO A 208 10.21 22.32 7.08
CA PRO A 208 9.04 22.83 6.38
C PRO A 208 7.74 22.42 7.08
N SER A 209 6.68 23.17 6.81
CA SER A 209 5.36 22.91 7.40
C SER A 209 4.26 22.87 6.35
N GLU A 210 3.25 22.06 6.58
CA GLU A 210 2.07 21.94 5.74
C GLU A 210 0.79 22.00 6.60
N ILE A 211 -0.23 22.69 6.07
CA ILE A 211 -1.56 22.70 6.67
C ILE A 211 -2.39 21.58 6.06
N ILE A 212 -2.97 20.77 6.91
CA ILE A 212 -3.89 19.70 6.53
C ILE A 212 -5.33 20.16 6.79
N LYS A 213 -6.09 20.29 5.72
CA LYS A 213 -7.55 20.55 5.76
C LYS A 213 -8.29 19.33 5.23
N PRO A 214 -9.47 19.01 5.77
CA PRO A 214 -10.32 17.95 5.22
C PRO A 214 -10.61 18.19 3.74
N GLN A 215 -10.43 17.16 2.92
CA GLN A 215 -10.73 17.16 1.49
C GLN A 215 -12.05 16.42 1.27
N ILE A 216 -13.18 17.10 1.53
CA ILE A 216 -14.48 16.47 1.35
C ILE A 216 -14.90 16.71 -0.09
N LYS A 217 -15.02 15.60 -0.83
CA LYS A 217 -15.78 15.57 -2.07
C LYS A 217 -17.23 15.26 -1.71
N TYR A 218 -18.11 16.24 -1.81
CA TYR A 218 -19.56 16.02 -1.82
C TYR A 218 -19.99 15.39 -3.13
#